data_9e585543a3c35268a47fb0d7ba5afdfd
#
_entry.id   9e585543a3c35268a47fb0d7ba5afdfd
#
_cell.length_a   1.000
_cell.length_b   1.000
_cell.length_c   1.000
_cell.angle_alpha   90.00
_cell.angle_beta   90.00
_cell.angle_gamma   90.00
#
_symmetry.space_group_name_H-M   'P 1'
#
loop_
_entity.id
_entity.type
_entity.pdbx_description
1 polymer ?
#
loop_
_entity_poly.entity_id
_entity_poly.type
_entity_poly.pdbx_seq_one_letter_code
_entity_poly.pdbx_strand_id
1 'polypeptide(L)'
;MHHLLPRDVSPAAALLARAFFSDPLFGHFFPDPAARLGQLEALFAFRLRNELDNAYAPTSALEGLALWQLPRGHKPRLNPAALPRALALALKTGWQPLQRMIHFQRWSMALRDTLVRDPYVYLDMLAVAPAYQRQGFARQLLMPVLKMADDLGVPVYLETQNRRNIDIYTHFGFAVIARTRLPDTPVEHYCMYKR
;
A
#
# COMPACT_ATOMS: atom_id res chain seq x y z
N MET A 1 -4.44 3.32 18.35
CA MET A 1 -3.92 2.44 17.28
C MET A 1 -2.72 1.66 17.80
N HIS A 2 -2.59 0.42 17.35
CA HIS A 2 -1.46 -0.45 17.64
C HIS A 2 -0.36 -0.22 16.58
N HIS A 3 0.82 0.21 17.02
CA HIS A 3 2.00 0.28 16.16
C HIS A 3 2.57 -1.13 15.99
N LEU A 4 2.86 -1.54 14.76
CA LEU A 4 3.33 -2.90 14.51
C LEU A 4 4.73 -3.13 15.11
N LEU A 5 4.90 -4.29 15.69
CA LEU A 5 6.16 -4.78 16.23
C LEU A 5 6.75 -5.87 15.32
N PRO A 6 8.04 -6.19 15.41
CA PRO A 6 8.66 -7.25 14.59
C PRO A 6 7.93 -8.60 14.64
N ARG A 7 7.33 -8.96 15.77
CA ARG A 7 6.53 -10.19 15.94
C ARG A 7 5.23 -10.18 15.14
N ASP A 8 4.69 -8.99 14.81
CA ASP A 8 3.43 -8.83 14.10
C ASP A 8 3.61 -8.95 12.58
N VAL A 9 4.85 -8.92 12.07
CA VAL A 9 5.15 -8.88 10.63
C VAL A 9 4.55 -10.10 9.90
N SER A 10 4.71 -11.30 10.43
CA SER A 10 4.21 -12.51 9.75
C SER A 10 2.67 -12.57 9.69
N PRO A 11 1.93 -12.39 10.80
CA PRO A 11 0.47 -12.36 10.74
C PRO A 11 -0.08 -11.17 9.94
N ALA A 12 0.56 -10.00 9.99
CA ALA A 12 0.18 -8.82 9.20
C ALA A 12 0.41 -9.05 7.69
N ALA A 13 1.52 -9.69 7.30
CA ALA A 13 1.78 -10.05 5.91
C ALA A 13 0.74 -11.03 5.37
N ALA A 14 0.36 -12.03 6.16
CA ALA A 14 -0.69 -12.97 5.78
C ALA A 14 -2.07 -12.31 5.67
N LEU A 15 -2.38 -11.31 6.52
CA LEU A 15 -3.59 -10.49 6.41
C LEU A 15 -3.59 -9.73 5.08
N LEU A 16 -2.51 -8.99 4.79
CA LEU A 16 -2.37 -8.22 3.55
C LEU A 16 -2.47 -9.10 2.31
N ALA A 17 -1.82 -10.27 2.32
CA ALA A 17 -1.87 -11.21 1.21
C ALA A 17 -3.30 -11.65 0.89
N ARG A 18 -4.11 -11.94 1.91
CA ARG A 18 -5.53 -12.30 1.72
C ARG A 18 -6.35 -11.10 1.26
N ALA A 19 -6.14 -9.92 1.84
CA ALA A 19 -6.88 -8.71 1.50
C ALA A 19 -6.63 -8.26 0.05
N PHE A 20 -5.40 -8.40 -0.44
CA PHE A 20 -4.98 -7.98 -1.78
C PHE A 20 -4.95 -9.12 -2.81
N PHE A 21 -5.39 -10.34 -2.45
CA PHE A 21 -5.34 -11.50 -3.35
C PHE A 21 -6.06 -11.27 -4.69
N SER A 22 -7.21 -10.59 -4.66
CA SER A 22 -8.02 -10.28 -5.84
C SER A 22 -7.80 -8.86 -6.38
N ASP A 23 -6.81 -8.13 -5.87
CA ASP A 23 -6.52 -6.79 -6.36
C ASP A 23 -5.92 -6.84 -7.78
N PRO A 24 -6.40 -5.98 -8.72
CA PRO A 24 -5.96 -6.01 -10.12
C PRO A 24 -4.44 -5.81 -10.29
N LEU A 25 -3.81 -4.96 -9.48
CA LEU A 25 -2.37 -4.71 -9.57
C LEU A 25 -1.58 -5.93 -9.15
N PHE A 26 -1.95 -6.54 -8.03
CA PHE A 26 -1.25 -7.74 -7.56
C PHE A 26 -1.57 -8.98 -8.42
N GLY A 27 -2.73 -9.02 -9.07
CA GLY A 27 -3.04 -9.99 -10.12
C GLY A 27 -2.12 -9.85 -11.35
N HIS A 28 -1.76 -8.62 -11.70
CA HIS A 28 -0.78 -8.33 -12.75
C HIS A 28 0.64 -8.74 -12.33
N PHE A 29 1.05 -8.43 -11.10
CA PHE A 29 2.40 -8.81 -10.62
C PHE A 29 2.56 -10.31 -10.51
N PHE A 30 1.55 -11.00 -9.98
CA PHE A 30 1.53 -12.43 -9.68
C PHE A 30 0.34 -13.10 -10.38
N PRO A 31 0.46 -13.39 -11.69
CA PRO A 31 -0.67 -13.88 -12.48
C PRO A 31 -1.14 -15.30 -12.12
N ASP A 32 -0.23 -16.14 -11.59
CA ASP A 32 -0.59 -17.49 -11.18
C ASP A 32 -1.36 -17.50 -9.83
N PRO A 33 -2.68 -17.82 -9.83
CA PRO A 33 -3.47 -17.83 -8.61
C PRO A 33 -2.99 -18.87 -7.57
N ALA A 34 -2.39 -19.98 -8.01
CA ALA A 34 -1.92 -21.04 -7.12
C ALA A 34 -0.70 -20.59 -6.29
N ALA A 35 0.21 -19.83 -6.89
CA ALA A 35 1.40 -19.31 -6.23
C ALA A 35 1.17 -17.95 -5.56
N ARG A 36 0.17 -17.16 -6.00
CA ARG A 36 -0.03 -15.76 -5.64
C ARG A 36 -0.06 -15.51 -4.14
N LEU A 37 -0.78 -16.32 -3.38
CA LEU A 37 -0.92 -16.08 -1.94
C LEU A 37 0.44 -16.09 -1.24
N GLY A 38 1.25 -17.12 -1.51
CA GLY A 38 2.59 -17.24 -0.92
C GLY A 38 3.57 -16.15 -1.41
N GLN A 39 3.43 -15.71 -2.66
CA GLN A 39 4.23 -14.61 -3.22
C GLN A 39 3.85 -13.27 -2.58
N LEU A 40 2.56 -13.02 -2.35
CA LEU A 40 2.07 -11.82 -1.65
C LEU A 40 2.52 -11.81 -0.19
N GLU A 41 2.44 -12.94 0.53
CA GLU A 41 2.95 -13.03 1.89
C GLU A 41 4.45 -12.69 1.97
N ALA A 42 5.24 -13.19 1.02
CA ALA A 42 6.66 -12.87 0.95
C ALA A 42 6.92 -11.38 0.67
N LEU A 43 6.18 -10.81 -0.28
CA LEU A 43 6.28 -9.39 -0.62
C LEU A 43 5.90 -8.50 0.57
N PHE A 44 4.77 -8.76 1.21
CA PHE A 44 4.31 -7.96 2.33
C PHE A 44 5.19 -8.13 3.57
N ALA A 45 5.70 -9.32 3.83
CA ALA A 45 6.68 -9.53 4.90
C ALA A 45 7.98 -8.76 4.64
N PHE A 46 8.45 -8.69 3.39
CA PHE A 46 9.59 -7.88 2.99
C PHE A 46 9.30 -6.39 3.20
N ARG A 47 8.17 -5.90 2.74
CA ARG A 47 7.79 -4.48 2.88
C ARG A 47 7.65 -4.08 4.34
N LEU A 48 6.90 -4.83 5.13
CA LEU A 48 6.67 -4.53 6.54
C LEU A 48 7.97 -4.50 7.36
N ARG A 49 8.93 -5.39 7.07
CA ARG A 49 10.24 -5.36 7.75
C ARG A 49 11.06 -4.11 7.44
N ASN A 50 10.84 -3.48 6.30
CA ASN A 50 11.55 -2.27 5.91
C ASN A 50 10.81 -0.97 6.27
N GLU A 51 9.50 -1.06 6.51
CA GLU A 51 8.60 0.09 6.71
C GLU A 51 7.82 -0.02 8.03
N LEU A 52 8.32 -0.78 9.00
CA LEU A 52 7.61 -1.13 10.24
C LEU A 52 7.19 0.13 11.02
N ASP A 53 8.04 1.16 11.02
CA ASP A 53 7.77 2.42 11.71
C ASP A 53 6.55 3.20 11.18
N ASN A 54 6.07 2.84 10.00
CA ASN A 54 4.95 3.47 9.32
C ASN A 54 3.70 2.59 9.26
N ALA A 55 3.73 1.43 9.93
CA ALA A 55 2.70 0.40 9.86
C ALA A 55 1.87 0.35 11.15
N TYR A 56 0.55 0.44 11.01
CA TYR A 56 -0.40 0.53 12.13
C TYR A 56 -1.61 -0.37 11.92
N ALA A 57 -2.10 -0.94 13.02
CA ALA A 57 -3.34 -1.70 13.07
C ALA A 57 -4.34 -1.05 14.03
N PRO A 58 -5.65 -1.34 13.96
CA PRO A 58 -6.63 -0.86 14.94
C PRO A 58 -6.27 -1.32 16.36
N THR A 59 -6.05 -2.62 16.52
CA THR A 59 -5.59 -3.24 17.77
C THR A 59 -4.51 -4.30 17.49
N SER A 60 -4.00 -4.92 18.54
CA SER A 60 -3.06 -6.06 18.43
C SER A 60 -3.68 -7.34 17.83
N ALA A 61 -5.01 -7.37 17.64
CA ALA A 61 -5.70 -8.47 16.96
C ALA A 61 -5.58 -8.40 15.43
N LEU A 62 -5.01 -7.31 14.89
CA LEU A 62 -4.75 -7.10 13.46
C LEU A 62 -6.01 -7.23 12.60
N GLU A 63 -7.08 -6.52 12.94
CA GLU A 63 -8.33 -6.49 12.16
C GLU A 63 -8.16 -5.86 10.79
N GLY A 64 -7.14 -5.03 10.66
CA GLY A 64 -6.71 -4.35 9.44
C GLY A 64 -5.33 -3.77 9.60
N LEU A 65 -4.86 -3.11 8.55
CA LEU A 65 -3.54 -2.46 8.54
C LEU A 65 -3.57 -1.22 7.66
N ALA A 66 -2.93 -0.15 8.11
CA ALA A 66 -2.59 1.01 7.31
C ALA A 66 -1.08 1.23 7.31
N LEU A 67 -0.56 1.57 6.13
CA LEU A 67 0.81 2.01 5.94
C LEU A 67 0.76 3.40 5.32
N TRP A 68 1.37 4.39 5.97
CA TRP A 68 1.46 5.74 5.43
C TRP A 68 2.84 6.34 5.62
N GLN A 69 3.16 7.29 4.78
CA GLN A 69 4.44 7.96 4.79
C GLN A 69 4.23 9.45 4.99
N LEU A 70 4.99 10.03 5.91
CA LEU A 70 5.00 11.47 6.17
C LEU A 70 5.68 12.24 5.03
N PRO A 71 5.45 13.58 4.91
CA PRO A 71 5.99 14.42 3.83
C PRO A 71 7.51 14.62 3.88
N ARG A 72 8.24 13.71 4.43
CA ARG A 72 9.72 13.74 4.41
C ARG A 72 10.19 13.05 3.13
N GLY A 73 10.61 13.89 2.19
CA GLY A 73 11.26 13.58 0.92
C GLY A 73 11.48 12.09 0.64
N HIS A 74 10.72 11.55 -0.28
CA HIS A 74 10.77 10.15 -0.76
C HIS A 74 12.08 9.85 -1.47
N LYS A 75 13.18 9.83 -0.74
CA LYS A 75 14.38 9.17 -1.25
C LYS A 75 14.37 7.77 -0.66
N PRO A 76 14.22 6.72 -1.50
CA PRO A 76 14.38 5.36 -1.04
C PRO A 76 15.76 5.26 -0.38
N ARG A 77 15.79 5.10 0.93
CA ARG A 77 17.04 4.83 1.63
C ARG A 77 17.45 3.42 1.23
N LEU A 78 18.51 3.34 0.45
CA LEU A 78 19.19 2.07 0.22
C LEU A 78 19.64 1.54 1.58
N ASN A 79 18.92 0.58 2.10
CA ASN A 79 19.30 -0.12 3.31
C ASN A 79 20.10 -1.37 2.92
N PRO A 80 21.42 -1.42 3.10
CA PRO A 80 22.23 -2.58 2.74
C PRO A 80 21.74 -3.87 3.41
N ALA A 81 21.17 -3.77 4.61
CA ALA A 81 20.57 -4.92 5.31
C ALA A 81 19.29 -5.47 4.62
N ALA A 82 18.72 -4.74 3.66
CA ALA A 82 17.60 -5.22 2.85
C ALA A 82 18.03 -6.14 1.69
N LEU A 83 19.32 -6.11 1.28
CA LEU A 83 19.82 -6.89 0.14
C LEU A 83 19.58 -8.40 0.27
N PRO A 84 19.93 -9.08 1.38
CA PRO A 84 19.65 -10.52 1.52
C PRO A 84 18.15 -10.84 1.47
N ARG A 85 17.31 -9.94 2.02
CA ARG A 85 15.86 -10.08 2.01
C ARG A 85 15.28 -9.86 0.61
N ALA A 86 15.83 -8.92 -0.15
CA ALA A 86 15.45 -8.68 -1.55
C ALA A 86 15.81 -9.88 -2.43
N LEU A 87 16.98 -10.50 -2.21
CA LEU A 87 17.36 -11.72 -2.90
C LEU A 87 16.42 -12.88 -2.55
N ALA A 88 16.09 -13.06 -1.27
CA ALA A 88 15.14 -14.09 -0.84
C ALA A 88 13.74 -13.86 -1.44
N LEU A 89 13.30 -12.61 -1.55
CA LEU A 89 12.07 -12.25 -2.24
C LEU A 89 12.14 -12.64 -3.73
N ALA A 90 13.21 -12.28 -4.42
CA ALA A 90 13.41 -12.59 -5.83
C ALA A 90 13.41 -14.10 -6.10
N LEU A 91 14.04 -14.88 -5.23
CA LEU A 91 14.03 -16.36 -5.33
C LEU A 91 12.62 -16.93 -5.11
N LYS A 92 11.82 -16.35 -4.22
CA LYS A 92 10.48 -16.84 -3.92
C LYS A 92 9.42 -16.37 -4.93
N THR A 93 9.55 -15.15 -5.46
CA THR A 93 8.57 -14.56 -6.38
C THR A 93 8.93 -14.74 -7.84
N GLY A 94 10.20 -14.97 -8.16
CA GLY A 94 10.74 -14.97 -9.50
C GLY A 94 11.14 -13.57 -9.99
N TRP A 95 11.89 -13.53 -11.09
CA TRP A 95 12.44 -12.28 -11.65
C TRP A 95 11.39 -11.41 -12.34
N GLN A 96 10.46 -12.04 -13.08
CA GLN A 96 9.43 -11.29 -13.84
C GLN A 96 8.50 -10.46 -12.95
N PRO A 97 7.91 -10.97 -11.84
CA PRO A 97 7.15 -10.15 -10.91
C PRO A 97 7.95 -8.98 -10.37
N LEU A 98 9.22 -9.18 -10.05
CA LEU A 98 10.08 -8.13 -9.53
C LEU A 98 10.28 -7.00 -10.56
N GLN A 99 10.51 -7.35 -11.82
CA GLN A 99 10.61 -6.37 -12.91
C GLN A 99 9.31 -5.57 -13.08
N ARG A 100 8.13 -6.24 -13.05
CA ARG A 100 6.82 -5.57 -13.12
C ARG A 100 6.62 -4.60 -11.97
N MET A 101 6.99 -4.98 -10.75
CA MET A 101 6.90 -4.11 -9.56
C MET A 101 7.82 -2.90 -9.69
N ILE A 102 9.06 -3.08 -10.12
CA ILE A 102 10.02 -1.97 -10.33
C ILE A 102 9.52 -1.02 -11.43
N HIS A 103 9.00 -1.56 -12.53
CA HIS A 103 8.43 -0.76 -13.61
C HIS A 103 7.23 0.06 -13.14
N PHE A 104 6.29 -0.57 -12.45
CA PHE A 104 5.14 0.09 -11.85
C PHE A 104 5.58 1.21 -10.89
N GLN A 105 6.51 0.92 -9.99
CA GLN A 105 6.95 1.89 -8.99
C GLN A 105 7.57 3.13 -9.66
N ARG A 106 8.43 2.94 -10.65
CA ARG A 106 9.04 4.06 -11.39
C ARG A 106 7.99 4.90 -12.11
N TRP A 107 7.06 4.23 -12.79
CA TRP A 107 5.98 4.90 -13.51
C TRP A 107 5.03 5.66 -12.55
N SER A 108 4.58 5.02 -11.48
CA SER A 108 3.71 5.64 -10.48
C SER A 108 4.37 6.83 -9.80
N MET A 109 5.66 6.73 -9.45
CA MET A 109 6.41 7.86 -8.89
C MET A 109 6.49 9.04 -9.87
N ALA A 110 6.82 8.78 -11.13
CA ALA A 110 6.89 9.83 -12.15
C ALA A 110 5.52 10.50 -12.37
N LEU A 111 4.44 9.72 -12.40
CA LEU A 111 3.07 10.23 -12.49
C LEU A 111 2.74 11.12 -11.28
N ARG A 112 3.02 10.64 -10.07
CA ARG A 112 2.79 11.37 -8.81
C ARG A 112 3.51 12.71 -8.79
N ASP A 113 4.77 12.76 -9.21
CA ASP A 113 5.59 13.98 -9.26
C ASP A 113 5.01 15.03 -10.22
N THR A 114 4.23 14.60 -11.24
CA THR A 114 3.51 15.54 -12.13
C THR A 114 2.22 16.08 -11.53
N LEU A 115 1.58 15.31 -10.66
CA LEU A 115 0.25 15.62 -10.12
C LEU A 115 0.29 16.41 -8.81
N VAL A 116 1.27 16.12 -7.95
CA VAL A 116 1.36 16.70 -6.60
C VAL A 116 2.77 17.23 -6.36
N ARG A 117 2.87 18.56 -6.24
CA ARG A 117 4.17 19.25 -6.02
C ARG A 117 4.41 19.64 -4.58
N ASP A 118 3.34 19.86 -3.82
CA ASP A 118 3.41 20.22 -2.41
C ASP A 118 3.71 19.00 -1.53
N PRO A 119 4.28 19.19 -0.33
CA PRO A 119 4.40 18.12 0.64
C PRO A 119 3.04 17.50 0.96
N TYR A 120 2.95 16.18 1.02
CA TYR A 120 1.72 15.44 1.30
C TYR A 120 1.99 14.22 2.18
N VAL A 121 0.97 13.76 2.90
CA VAL A 121 0.96 12.44 3.51
C VAL A 121 0.56 11.42 2.44
N TYR A 122 1.37 10.40 2.24
CA TYR A 122 1.06 9.31 1.31
C TYR A 122 0.44 8.13 2.05
N LEU A 123 -0.82 7.84 1.77
CA LEU A 123 -1.47 6.60 2.21
C LEU A 123 -1.11 5.49 1.20
N ASP A 124 -0.12 4.71 1.53
CA ASP A 124 0.45 3.69 0.65
C ASP A 124 -0.37 2.39 0.63
N MET A 125 -0.83 1.94 1.81
CA MET A 125 -1.72 0.78 1.93
C MET A 125 -2.79 1.01 2.99
N LEU A 126 -4.00 0.51 2.68
CA LEU A 126 -5.09 0.37 3.62
C LEU A 126 -5.80 -0.96 3.34
N ALA A 127 -5.83 -1.83 4.32
CA ALA A 127 -6.50 -3.12 4.21
C ALA A 127 -7.26 -3.45 5.49
N VAL A 128 -8.43 -4.09 5.34
CA VAL A 128 -9.20 -4.67 6.45
C VAL A 128 -9.41 -6.14 6.13
N ALA A 129 -9.09 -7.00 7.08
CA ALA A 129 -9.27 -8.44 6.91
C ALA A 129 -10.74 -8.78 6.59
N PRO A 130 -11.01 -9.73 5.70
CA PRO A 130 -12.37 -10.02 5.23
C PRO A 130 -13.39 -10.24 6.38
N ALA A 131 -12.99 -10.89 7.46
CA ALA A 131 -13.84 -11.15 8.62
C ALA A 131 -14.23 -9.87 9.40
N TYR A 132 -13.50 -8.76 9.21
CA TYR A 132 -13.69 -7.50 9.94
C TYR A 132 -14.18 -6.36 9.04
N GLN A 133 -14.47 -6.63 7.77
CA GLN A 133 -15.03 -5.63 6.86
C GLN A 133 -16.43 -5.19 7.30
N ARG A 134 -16.81 -3.95 6.92
CA ARG A 134 -18.09 -3.30 7.26
C ARG A 134 -18.32 -3.05 8.75
N GLN A 135 -17.29 -3.20 9.59
CA GLN A 135 -17.34 -2.96 11.04
C GLN A 135 -16.65 -1.64 11.45
N GLY A 136 -16.36 -0.76 10.50
CA GLY A 136 -15.77 0.56 10.77
C GLY A 136 -14.24 0.59 10.89
N PHE A 137 -13.54 -0.53 10.77
CA PHE A 137 -12.09 -0.58 10.93
C PHE A 137 -11.32 0.24 9.88
N ALA A 138 -11.82 0.35 8.64
CA ALA A 138 -11.23 1.25 7.66
C ALA A 138 -11.24 2.72 8.13
N ARG A 139 -12.34 3.15 8.76
CA ARG A 139 -12.45 4.48 9.37
C ARG A 139 -11.47 4.65 10.54
N GLN A 140 -11.36 3.65 11.42
CA GLN A 140 -10.41 3.69 12.54
C GLN A 140 -8.96 3.84 12.08
N LEU A 141 -8.59 3.21 10.96
CA LEU A 141 -7.27 3.31 10.36
C LEU A 141 -7.04 4.64 9.63
N LEU A 142 -8.05 5.16 8.94
CA LEU A 142 -7.91 6.33 8.07
C LEU A 142 -8.00 7.65 8.84
N MET A 143 -8.91 7.76 9.84
CA MET A 143 -9.12 9.01 10.57
C MET A 143 -7.87 9.58 11.24
N PRO A 144 -6.99 8.79 11.88
CA PRO A 144 -5.74 9.30 12.45
C PRO A 144 -4.78 9.87 11.40
N VAL A 145 -4.75 9.27 10.19
CA VAL A 145 -3.94 9.79 9.07
C VAL A 145 -4.46 11.14 8.61
N LEU A 146 -5.79 11.24 8.45
CA LEU A 146 -6.44 12.50 8.04
C LEU A 146 -6.20 13.60 9.08
N LYS A 147 -6.43 13.28 10.38
CA LYS A 147 -6.18 14.24 11.44
C LYS A 147 -4.71 14.72 11.47
N MET A 148 -3.77 13.80 11.32
CA MET A 148 -2.36 14.15 11.30
C MET A 148 -2.02 15.05 10.10
N ALA A 149 -2.59 14.80 8.94
CA ALA A 149 -2.41 15.64 7.75
C ALA A 149 -3.00 17.04 7.97
N ASP A 150 -4.21 17.11 8.58
CA ASP A 150 -4.85 18.37 8.95
C ASP A 150 -3.98 19.15 9.95
N ASP A 151 -3.45 18.49 11.00
CA ASP A 151 -2.56 19.10 12.01
C ASP A 151 -1.25 19.63 11.39
N LEU A 152 -0.75 18.98 10.34
CA LEU A 152 0.44 19.40 9.59
C LEU A 152 0.13 20.46 8.51
N GLY A 153 -1.13 20.73 8.20
CA GLY A 153 -1.55 21.62 7.11
C GLY A 153 -1.17 21.10 5.72
N VAL A 154 -1.10 19.78 5.55
CA VAL A 154 -0.73 19.13 4.29
C VAL A 154 -1.84 18.22 3.78
N PRO A 155 -1.97 18.05 2.45
CA PRO A 155 -2.94 17.14 1.86
C PRO A 155 -2.55 15.67 2.09
N VAL A 156 -3.53 14.79 1.84
CA VAL A 156 -3.32 13.34 1.76
C VAL A 156 -3.48 12.88 0.31
N TYR A 157 -2.53 12.09 -0.15
CA TYR A 157 -2.53 11.47 -1.48
C TYR A 157 -2.55 9.94 -1.35
N LEU A 158 -3.28 9.29 -2.24
CA LEU A 158 -3.29 7.84 -2.37
C LEU A 158 -3.46 7.41 -3.82
N GLU A 159 -3.15 6.16 -4.09
CA GLU A 159 -3.38 5.50 -5.37
C GLU A 159 -4.17 4.21 -5.16
N THR A 160 -5.05 3.87 -6.11
CA THR A 160 -5.77 2.60 -6.10
C THR A 160 -6.01 2.09 -7.52
N GLN A 161 -5.97 0.78 -7.69
CA GLN A 161 -6.29 0.10 -8.95
C GLN A 161 -7.65 -0.60 -8.89
N ASN A 162 -8.31 -0.53 -7.75
CA ASN A 162 -9.63 -1.11 -7.55
C ASN A 162 -10.70 0.00 -7.56
N ARG A 163 -11.52 0.01 -8.61
CA ARG A 163 -12.60 1.00 -8.78
C ARG A 163 -13.55 1.08 -7.56
N ARG A 164 -13.77 -0.04 -6.86
CA ARG A 164 -14.65 -0.06 -5.67
C ARG A 164 -14.11 0.80 -4.52
N ASN A 165 -12.80 1.03 -4.49
CA ASN A 165 -12.18 1.85 -3.45
C ASN A 165 -12.46 3.35 -3.65
N ILE A 166 -12.80 3.79 -4.87
CA ILE A 166 -13.11 5.20 -5.18
C ILE A 166 -14.26 5.69 -4.30
N ASP A 167 -15.36 4.94 -4.25
CA ASP A 167 -16.54 5.34 -3.47
C ASP A 167 -16.21 5.40 -1.97
N ILE A 168 -15.39 4.45 -1.49
CA ILE A 168 -14.93 4.42 -0.10
C ILE A 168 -14.13 5.69 0.21
N TYR A 169 -13.11 6.01 -0.59
CA TYR A 169 -12.27 7.19 -0.34
C TYR A 169 -13.01 8.51 -0.58
N THR A 170 -13.92 8.55 -1.55
CA THR A 170 -14.79 9.73 -1.77
C THR A 170 -15.65 10.03 -0.53
N HIS A 171 -16.16 9.00 0.15
CA HIS A 171 -16.87 9.17 1.43
C HIS A 171 -16.00 9.84 2.52
N PHE A 172 -14.68 9.67 2.46
CA PHE A 172 -13.73 10.35 3.36
C PHE A 172 -13.21 11.69 2.84
N GLY A 173 -13.80 12.20 1.75
CA GLY A 173 -13.50 13.51 1.19
C GLY A 173 -12.34 13.54 0.18
N PHE A 174 -11.90 12.37 -0.30
CA PHE A 174 -10.94 12.32 -1.41
C PHE A 174 -11.64 12.57 -2.75
N ALA A 175 -10.94 13.26 -3.64
CA ALA A 175 -11.34 13.45 -5.04
C ALA A 175 -10.37 12.71 -5.96
N VAL A 176 -10.87 12.14 -7.06
CA VAL A 176 -10.02 11.61 -8.13
C VAL A 176 -9.40 12.77 -8.89
N ILE A 177 -8.09 12.89 -8.88
CA ILE A 177 -7.35 13.94 -9.61
C ILE A 177 -6.74 13.44 -10.92
N ALA A 178 -6.58 12.13 -11.08
CA ALA A 178 -6.19 11.50 -12.32
C ALA A 178 -6.73 10.08 -12.44
N ARG A 179 -7.09 9.70 -13.66
CA ARG A 179 -7.42 8.33 -14.05
C ARG A 179 -6.62 7.96 -15.27
N THR A 180 -5.87 6.88 -15.19
CA THR A 180 -5.04 6.38 -16.27
C THR A 180 -5.00 4.86 -16.25
N ARG A 181 -4.14 4.26 -17.05
CA ARG A 181 -3.87 2.82 -17.02
C ARG A 181 -2.40 2.58 -16.82
N LEU A 182 -2.07 1.48 -16.17
CA LEU A 182 -0.70 1.00 -16.13
C LEU A 182 -0.25 0.66 -17.56
N PRO A 183 0.90 1.17 -18.03
CA PRO A 183 1.37 0.94 -19.39
C PRO A 183 1.33 -0.54 -19.77
N ASP A 184 0.88 -0.81 -21.01
CA ASP A 184 0.80 -2.15 -21.61
C ASP A 184 -0.09 -3.16 -20.85
N THR A 185 -1.05 -2.68 -20.04
CA THR A 185 -1.96 -3.52 -19.27
C THR A 185 -3.40 -2.96 -19.29
N PRO A 186 -4.40 -3.79 -18.98
CA PRO A 186 -5.77 -3.33 -18.75
C PRO A 186 -5.99 -2.74 -17.35
N VAL A 187 -4.97 -2.73 -16.48
CA VAL A 187 -5.11 -2.31 -15.07
C VAL A 187 -5.32 -0.81 -15.00
N GLU A 188 -6.50 -0.41 -14.52
CA GLU A 188 -6.80 1.00 -14.25
C GLU A 188 -6.05 1.49 -13.02
N HIS A 189 -5.71 2.77 -13.02
CA HIS A 189 -4.98 3.43 -11.95
C HIS A 189 -5.64 4.78 -11.64
N TYR A 190 -6.00 4.97 -10.39
CA TYR A 190 -6.68 6.15 -9.91
C TYR A 190 -5.80 6.84 -8.87
N CYS A 191 -5.50 8.10 -9.11
CA CYS A 191 -4.82 8.96 -8.15
C CYS A 191 -5.87 9.78 -7.42
N MET A 192 -5.89 9.74 -6.11
CA MET A 192 -6.87 10.44 -5.29
C MET A 192 -6.19 11.35 -4.28
N TYR A 193 -6.83 12.46 -3.99
CA TYR A 193 -6.28 13.55 -3.22
C TYR A 193 -7.32 14.16 -2.30
N LYS A 194 -6.92 14.52 -1.09
CA LYS A 194 -7.73 15.24 -0.12
C LYS A 194 -6.91 16.40 0.46
N ARG A 195 -7.46 17.60 0.40
CA ARG A 195 -6.99 18.79 1.15
C ARG A 195 -7.54 18.80 2.55
#